data_792296e6dce6553aa12ea97923f2ad4e
#
_entry.id   792296e6dce6553aa12ea97923f2ad4e
#
_cell.length_a   1.000
_cell.length_b   1.000
_cell.length_c   1.000
_cell.angle_alpha   90.00
_cell.angle_beta   90.00
_cell.angle_gamma   90.00
#
_symmetry.space_group_name_H-M   'P 1'
#
loop_
_entity.id
_entity.type
_entity.pdbx_description
1 polymer ?
#
loop_
_entity_poly.entity_id
_entity_poly.type
_entity_poly.pdbx_seq_one_letter_code
_entity_poly.pdbx_strand_id
1 'polypeptide(L)'
;MLRHALIYLATALGVVCGIASLEAEEMQRILGAQGEVAAVRLPAASLVHTAQLVPQGVEGSDLPQQGAQVLSQLSELLTEFKAQRSDVVKLNVYVRDATAAQAFADQLREWFGEQAPSVAYVVSPLPNSAAAIGLDAVIALPAASSARVAYHRLQKLPNGGQLAAASVLPSGDAVYVSGQAEAGDLREATRDTVASLLSTLENLGLKQQDVVQLKCFIMPMGDVNIANEEIAAAFKGHTIPPIVYVEWASSATIPIEIELIAAAGKAKQNEAVSYSTPPGMKASPVYSRVAHVHGASRIYVSGLVATAAGDGASQVKSIYSQLATVLEQCGSDFEHLIKATYYVSDDEASEQLNKLRPNYYDPQRPPAASKAIVPSVAIPQRSISIDMIATPKS
;
A
#
# COMPACT_ATOMS: atom_id res chain seq x y z
N MET A 1 -76.40 -21.63 46.51
CA MET A 1 -75.02 -21.81 46.94
C MET A 1 -74.11 -21.52 45.71
N LEU A 2 -73.70 -20.24 45.59
CA LEU A 2 -72.84 -19.77 44.52
C LEU A 2 -71.39 -19.88 44.93
N ARG A 3 -70.54 -20.53 44.12
CA ARG A 3 -69.08 -20.46 44.23
C ARG A 3 -68.55 -19.54 43.17
N HIS A 4 -67.90 -18.48 43.59
CA HIS A 4 -67.16 -17.56 42.72
C HIS A 4 -65.79 -18.13 42.39
N ALA A 5 -65.47 -18.26 41.09
CA ALA A 5 -64.15 -18.54 40.61
C ALA A 5 -63.45 -17.26 40.20
N LEU A 6 -62.35 -16.87 40.88
CA LEU A 6 -61.45 -15.80 40.50
C LEU A 6 -60.49 -16.31 39.41
N ILE A 7 -60.52 -15.63 38.27
CA ILE A 7 -59.53 -15.84 37.18
C ILE A 7 -58.42 -14.80 37.35
N TYR A 8 -57.22 -15.30 37.63
CA TYR A 8 -55.98 -14.46 37.57
C TYR A 8 -55.48 -14.37 36.13
N LEU A 9 -55.49 -13.14 35.60
CA LEU A 9 -54.87 -12.80 34.34
C LEU A 9 -53.37 -12.49 34.59
N ALA A 10 -52.47 -13.38 34.18
CA ALA A 10 -51.04 -13.10 34.23
C ALA A 10 -50.63 -12.44 32.90
N THR A 11 -50.33 -11.17 32.95
CA THR A 11 -49.73 -10.44 31.84
C THR A 11 -48.24 -10.73 31.81
N ALA A 12 -47.79 -11.54 30.86
CA ALA A 12 -46.37 -11.76 30.56
C ALA A 12 -45.87 -10.57 29.73
N LEU A 13 -45.08 -9.69 30.32
CA LEU A 13 -44.28 -8.70 29.61
C LEU A 13 -43.13 -9.47 28.90
N GLY A 14 -43.26 -9.69 27.61
CA GLY A 14 -42.18 -10.15 26.77
C GLY A 14 -41.17 -9.03 26.55
N VAL A 15 -40.04 -9.09 27.22
CA VAL A 15 -38.87 -8.27 26.86
C VAL A 15 -38.32 -8.80 25.54
N VAL A 16 -38.68 -8.14 24.45
CA VAL A 16 -38.00 -8.33 23.16
C VAL A 16 -36.63 -7.68 23.29
N CYS A 17 -35.63 -8.50 23.62
CA CYS A 17 -34.22 -8.12 23.49
C CYS A 17 -33.93 -8.03 22.00
N GLY A 18 -33.99 -6.82 21.47
CA GLY A 18 -33.54 -6.53 20.09
C GLY A 18 -32.06 -6.83 20.01
N ILE A 19 -31.71 -7.98 19.41
CA ILE A 19 -30.37 -8.23 18.94
C ILE A 19 -30.19 -7.26 17.76
N ALA A 20 -29.56 -6.11 18.02
CA ALA A 20 -29.03 -5.29 16.95
C ALA A 20 -28.03 -6.19 16.21
N SER A 21 -28.39 -6.66 15.04
CA SER A 21 -27.44 -7.24 14.12
C SER A 21 -26.38 -6.17 13.87
N LEU A 22 -25.15 -6.38 14.35
CA LEU A 22 -24.01 -5.64 13.84
C LEU A 22 -23.96 -5.99 12.33
N GLU A 23 -24.50 -5.09 11.52
CA GLU A 23 -24.24 -5.15 10.08
C GLU A 23 -22.73 -5.14 9.91
N ALA A 24 -22.19 -6.12 9.18
CA ALA A 24 -20.78 -6.13 8.85
C ALA A 24 -20.48 -4.83 8.10
N GLU A 25 -19.52 -4.07 8.61
CA GLU A 25 -19.12 -2.81 7.98
C GLU A 25 -18.64 -3.12 6.55
N GLU A 26 -19.27 -2.50 5.54
CA GLU A 26 -18.94 -2.74 4.13
C GLU A 26 -17.76 -1.87 3.68
N MET A 27 -17.06 -2.33 2.63
CA MET A 27 -16.06 -1.53 1.95
C MET A 27 -16.70 -0.27 1.36
N GLN A 28 -16.12 0.89 1.65
CA GLN A 28 -16.62 2.20 1.21
C GLN A 28 -15.63 2.87 0.26
N ARG A 29 -16.12 3.37 -0.87
CA ARG A 29 -15.39 4.22 -1.80
C ARG A 29 -15.74 5.66 -1.55
N ILE A 30 -14.75 6.46 -1.18
CA ILE A 30 -14.90 7.89 -0.93
C ILE A 30 -14.56 8.60 -2.24
N LEU A 31 -15.50 9.39 -2.73
CA LEU A 31 -15.32 10.11 -4.01
C LEU A 31 -14.69 11.48 -3.75
N GLY A 32 -13.76 11.86 -4.61
CA GLY A 32 -13.20 13.21 -4.69
C GLY A 32 -14.14 14.19 -5.39
N ALA A 33 -13.68 15.42 -5.50
CA ALA A 33 -14.48 16.53 -6.01
C ALA A 33 -14.87 16.39 -7.52
N GLN A 34 -14.15 15.58 -8.28
CA GLN A 34 -14.40 15.34 -9.71
C GLN A 34 -15.04 13.96 -9.97
N GLY A 35 -15.48 13.27 -8.91
CA GLY A 35 -16.09 11.95 -9.00
C GLY A 35 -15.10 10.78 -9.09
N GLU A 36 -13.80 11.04 -9.00
CA GLU A 36 -12.77 10.02 -8.87
C GLU A 36 -12.81 9.36 -7.47
N VAL A 37 -12.29 8.14 -7.35
CA VAL A 37 -12.12 7.53 -6.03
C VAL A 37 -10.92 8.17 -5.33
N ALA A 38 -11.18 8.95 -4.28
CA ALA A 38 -10.16 9.60 -3.45
C ALA A 38 -9.58 8.65 -2.39
N ALA A 39 -10.40 7.73 -1.87
CA ALA A 39 -9.95 6.67 -0.96
C ALA A 39 -10.90 5.48 -0.97
N VAL A 40 -10.36 4.33 -0.54
CA VAL A 40 -11.15 3.14 -0.19
C VAL A 40 -10.96 2.87 1.30
N ARG A 41 -12.06 2.95 2.07
CA ARG A 41 -12.11 2.51 3.47
C ARG A 41 -12.52 1.05 3.50
N LEU A 42 -11.67 0.23 4.08
CA LEU A 42 -11.85 -1.20 4.17
C LEU A 42 -12.05 -1.61 5.63
N PRO A 43 -13.13 -2.33 5.97
CA PRO A 43 -13.26 -3.00 7.26
C PRO A 43 -12.22 -4.11 7.42
N ALA A 44 -12.22 -4.77 8.57
CA ALA A 44 -11.29 -5.86 8.83
C ALA A 44 -11.39 -6.98 7.79
N ALA A 45 -10.31 -7.19 7.03
CA ALA A 45 -10.21 -8.22 6.00
C ALA A 45 -8.79 -8.77 5.92
N SER A 46 -8.62 -9.96 5.33
CA SER A 46 -7.32 -10.41 4.83
C SER A 46 -7.03 -9.72 3.50
N LEU A 47 -5.75 -9.43 3.24
CA LEU A 47 -5.35 -8.66 2.07
C LEU A 47 -4.36 -9.44 1.22
N VAL A 48 -4.61 -9.51 -0.07
CA VAL A 48 -3.60 -9.97 -1.04
C VAL A 48 -2.75 -8.78 -1.44
N HIS A 49 -1.44 -8.91 -1.33
CA HIS A 49 -0.45 -8.00 -1.91
C HIS A 49 0.24 -8.68 -3.08
N THR A 50 0.20 -8.09 -4.27
CA THR A 50 0.81 -8.69 -5.46
C THR A 50 2.27 -8.26 -5.63
N ALA A 51 3.06 -9.03 -6.35
CA ALA A 51 4.27 -8.53 -7.00
C ALA A 51 3.90 -7.51 -8.07
N GLN A 52 4.91 -6.81 -8.58
CA GLN A 52 4.71 -5.91 -9.71
C GLN A 52 4.35 -6.72 -10.97
N LEU A 53 3.14 -6.51 -11.47
CA LEU A 53 2.64 -7.08 -12.71
C LEU A 53 3.14 -6.24 -13.88
N VAL A 54 3.90 -6.85 -14.77
CA VAL A 54 4.46 -6.20 -15.96
C VAL A 54 4.16 -7.06 -17.19
N PRO A 55 3.82 -6.47 -18.32
CA PRO A 55 3.56 -7.23 -19.54
C PRO A 55 4.85 -7.88 -20.04
N GLN A 56 4.70 -9.01 -20.72
CA GLN A 56 5.80 -9.82 -21.27
C GLN A 56 5.72 -9.89 -22.79
N GLY A 57 6.88 -10.01 -23.48
CA GLY A 57 6.93 -10.15 -24.93
C GLY A 57 6.27 -8.99 -25.67
N VAL A 58 6.52 -7.76 -25.20
CA VAL A 58 5.80 -6.54 -25.65
C VAL A 58 6.55 -5.74 -26.70
N GLU A 59 7.62 -6.28 -27.27
CA GLU A 59 8.33 -5.62 -28.37
C GLU A 59 7.35 -5.35 -29.52
N GLY A 60 7.15 -4.07 -29.84
CA GLY A 60 6.21 -3.62 -30.87
C GLY A 60 4.73 -3.58 -30.45
N SER A 61 4.39 -3.92 -29.20
CA SER A 61 3.02 -3.77 -28.69
C SER A 61 2.71 -2.31 -28.37
N ASP A 62 1.48 -1.90 -28.69
CA ASP A 62 0.97 -0.58 -28.32
C ASP A 62 0.54 -0.51 -26.84
N LEU A 63 0.26 0.70 -26.34
CA LEU A 63 -0.16 0.91 -24.94
C LEU A 63 -1.44 0.17 -24.58
N PRO A 64 -2.50 0.14 -25.40
CA PRO A 64 -3.71 -0.63 -25.13
C PRO A 64 -3.44 -2.13 -24.96
N GLN A 65 -2.58 -2.72 -25.79
CA GLN A 65 -2.22 -4.13 -25.69
C GLN A 65 -1.44 -4.43 -24.41
N GLN A 66 -0.50 -3.57 -24.03
CA GLN A 66 0.24 -3.71 -22.78
C GLN A 66 -0.66 -3.61 -21.56
N GLY A 67 -1.56 -2.62 -21.54
CA GLY A 67 -2.55 -2.47 -20.47
C GLY A 67 -3.47 -3.69 -20.36
N ALA A 68 -3.95 -4.22 -21.48
CA ALA A 68 -4.78 -5.42 -21.51
C ALA A 68 -4.04 -6.66 -20.93
N GLN A 69 -2.74 -6.81 -21.21
CA GLN A 69 -1.94 -7.90 -20.62
C GLN A 69 -1.82 -7.77 -19.10
N VAL A 70 -1.55 -6.58 -18.59
CA VAL A 70 -1.46 -6.33 -17.14
C VAL A 70 -2.80 -6.60 -16.45
N LEU A 71 -3.91 -6.15 -17.04
CA LEU A 71 -5.27 -6.44 -16.54
C LEU A 71 -5.63 -7.92 -16.62
N SER A 72 -5.13 -8.65 -17.62
CA SER A 72 -5.29 -10.11 -17.70
C SER A 72 -4.54 -10.81 -16.56
N GLN A 73 -3.32 -10.38 -16.23
CA GLN A 73 -2.56 -10.92 -15.09
C GLN A 73 -3.29 -10.64 -13.76
N LEU A 74 -3.85 -9.45 -13.60
CA LEU A 74 -4.68 -9.12 -12.43
C LEU A 74 -5.94 -10.01 -12.37
N SER A 75 -6.60 -10.25 -13.51
CA SER A 75 -7.76 -11.16 -13.58
C SER A 75 -7.41 -12.61 -13.20
N GLU A 76 -6.22 -13.09 -13.57
CA GLU A 76 -5.75 -14.43 -13.16
C GLU A 76 -5.60 -14.50 -11.63
N LEU A 77 -5.03 -13.45 -11.00
CA LEU A 77 -4.92 -13.38 -9.54
C LEU A 77 -6.30 -13.30 -8.87
N LEU A 78 -7.22 -12.47 -9.38
CA LEU A 78 -8.59 -12.41 -8.86
C LEU A 78 -9.26 -13.79 -8.90
N THR A 79 -9.07 -14.52 -9.99
CA THR A 79 -9.62 -15.89 -10.13
C THR A 79 -9.00 -16.86 -9.12
N GLU A 80 -7.67 -16.84 -8.95
CA GLU A 80 -6.94 -17.66 -7.98
C GLU A 80 -7.44 -17.45 -6.55
N PHE A 81 -7.69 -16.20 -6.17
CA PHE A 81 -8.17 -15.83 -4.84
C PHE A 81 -9.70 -15.85 -4.71
N LYS A 82 -10.43 -16.22 -5.76
CA LYS A 82 -11.92 -16.18 -5.82
C LYS A 82 -12.46 -14.79 -5.47
N ALA A 83 -11.71 -13.76 -5.83
CA ALA A 83 -12.04 -12.36 -5.63
C ALA A 83 -12.65 -11.76 -6.91
N GLN A 84 -13.33 -10.65 -6.76
CA GLN A 84 -13.93 -9.88 -7.84
C GLN A 84 -13.17 -8.55 -8.07
N ARG A 85 -13.47 -7.86 -9.15
CA ARG A 85 -12.91 -6.52 -9.40
C ARG A 85 -13.26 -5.53 -8.29
N SER A 86 -14.44 -5.64 -7.72
CA SER A 86 -14.89 -4.85 -6.56
C SER A 86 -14.04 -5.06 -5.31
N ASP A 87 -13.32 -6.17 -5.19
CA ASP A 87 -12.47 -6.48 -4.04
C ASP A 87 -11.08 -5.85 -4.17
N VAL A 88 -10.73 -5.27 -5.32
CA VAL A 88 -9.50 -4.50 -5.48
C VAL A 88 -9.65 -3.17 -4.75
N VAL A 89 -8.79 -2.90 -3.78
CA VAL A 89 -8.85 -1.71 -2.92
C VAL A 89 -7.83 -0.66 -3.29
N LYS A 90 -6.67 -1.10 -3.83
CA LYS A 90 -5.56 -0.21 -4.21
C LYS A 90 -4.85 -0.72 -5.44
N LEU A 91 -4.49 0.20 -6.33
CA LEU A 91 -3.51 0.00 -7.39
C LEU A 91 -2.40 1.04 -7.27
N ASN A 92 -1.16 0.60 -7.35
CA ASN A 92 -0.02 1.44 -7.66
C ASN A 92 0.35 1.17 -9.12
N VAL A 93 0.31 2.21 -9.94
CA VAL A 93 0.50 2.12 -11.39
C VAL A 93 1.83 2.78 -11.75
N TYR A 94 2.67 2.03 -12.42
CA TYR A 94 4.00 2.41 -12.87
C TYR A 94 3.95 2.57 -14.38
N VAL A 95 4.33 3.75 -14.85
CA VAL A 95 4.22 4.09 -16.27
C VAL A 95 5.52 4.70 -16.78
N ARG A 96 5.84 4.46 -18.06
CA ARG A 96 7.02 5.03 -18.68
C ARG A 96 6.96 6.54 -18.82
N ASP A 97 5.75 7.09 -19.04
CA ASP A 97 5.52 8.51 -19.25
C ASP A 97 4.04 8.91 -18.99
N ALA A 98 3.75 10.20 -19.05
CA ALA A 98 2.39 10.71 -18.81
C ALA A 98 1.38 10.27 -19.89
N THR A 99 1.82 9.97 -21.11
CA THR A 99 0.94 9.46 -22.19
C THR A 99 0.47 8.04 -21.84
N ALA A 100 1.38 7.19 -21.36
CA ALA A 100 1.05 5.85 -20.87
C ALA A 100 0.12 5.93 -19.66
N ALA A 101 0.32 6.89 -18.75
CA ALA A 101 -0.57 7.11 -17.60
C ALA A 101 -2.00 7.42 -18.05
N GLN A 102 -2.18 8.36 -18.98
CA GLN A 102 -3.51 8.74 -19.46
C GLN A 102 -4.19 7.59 -20.17
N ALA A 103 -3.49 6.91 -21.08
CA ALA A 103 -4.04 5.78 -21.83
C ALA A 103 -4.49 4.64 -20.90
N PHE A 104 -3.70 4.34 -19.87
CA PHE A 104 -4.04 3.29 -18.94
C PHE A 104 -5.13 3.70 -17.94
N ALA A 105 -5.21 4.98 -17.56
CA ALA A 105 -6.30 5.49 -16.73
C ALA A 105 -7.66 5.31 -17.41
N ASP A 106 -7.75 5.52 -18.72
CA ASP A 106 -8.97 5.30 -19.50
C ASP A 106 -9.36 3.81 -19.52
N GLN A 107 -8.38 2.91 -19.72
CA GLN A 107 -8.61 1.47 -19.64
C GLN A 107 -9.04 1.00 -18.23
N LEU A 108 -8.43 1.54 -17.17
CA LEU A 108 -8.83 1.21 -15.80
C LEU A 108 -10.27 1.66 -15.52
N ARG A 109 -10.64 2.86 -16.00
CA ARG A 109 -12.02 3.37 -15.84
C ARG A 109 -13.04 2.45 -16.53
N GLU A 110 -12.74 2.02 -17.74
CA GLU A 110 -13.60 1.06 -18.47
C GLU A 110 -13.65 -0.30 -17.77
N TRP A 111 -12.50 -0.80 -17.32
CA TRP A 111 -12.39 -2.12 -16.73
C TRP A 111 -13.06 -2.25 -15.36
N PHE A 112 -12.96 -1.24 -14.49
CA PHE A 112 -13.55 -1.23 -13.14
C PHE A 112 -14.97 -0.64 -13.09
N GLY A 113 -15.32 0.28 -13.99
CA GLY A 113 -16.58 1.03 -13.93
C GLY A 113 -16.71 1.78 -12.60
N GLU A 114 -17.87 1.66 -11.96
CA GLU A 114 -18.17 2.30 -10.66
C GLU A 114 -17.41 1.66 -9.47
N GLN A 115 -16.76 0.53 -9.69
CA GLN A 115 -16.05 -0.21 -8.65
C GLN A 115 -14.54 0.08 -8.63
N ALA A 116 -14.13 1.26 -9.11
CA ALA A 116 -12.74 1.63 -9.18
C ALA A 116 -12.07 1.61 -7.79
N PRO A 117 -10.82 1.09 -7.68
CA PRO A 117 -10.02 1.18 -6.46
C PRO A 117 -9.44 2.59 -6.27
N SER A 118 -8.76 2.83 -5.15
CA SER A 118 -7.83 3.94 -5.05
C SER A 118 -6.62 3.69 -5.93
N VAL A 119 -6.14 4.71 -6.68
CA VAL A 119 -5.04 4.56 -7.64
C VAL A 119 -3.96 5.61 -7.38
N ALA A 120 -2.70 5.18 -7.36
CA ALA A 120 -1.55 6.09 -7.38
C ALA A 120 -0.73 5.84 -8.65
N TYR A 121 -0.32 6.92 -9.34
CA TYR A 121 0.53 6.85 -10.54
C TYR A 121 1.93 7.37 -10.24
N VAL A 122 2.93 6.73 -10.83
CA VAL A 122 4.31 7.21 -10.83
C VAL A 122 4.97 6.90 -12.17
N VAL A 123 5.72 7.87 -12.69
CA VAL A 123 6.58 7.63 -13.85
C VAL A 123 7.87 6.99 -13.37
N SER A 124 8.14 5.80 -13.87
CA SER A 124 9.33 5.02 -13.54
C SER A 124 9.63 4.06 -14.68
N PRO A 125 10.87 3.87 -15.09
CA PRO A 125 11.28 2.69 -15.84
C PRO A 125 10.81 1.42 -15.14
N LEU A 126 10.59 0.38 -15.92
CA LEU A 126 10.10 -0.92 -15.42
C LEU A 126 11.19 -1.99 -15.53
N PRO A 127 11.13 -3.07 -14.71
CA PRO A 127 12.09 -4.19 -14.81
C PRO A 127 12.17 -4.81 -16.21
N ASN A 128 11.07 -4.83 -16.95
CA ASN A 128 11.08 -5.08 -18.39
C ASN A 128 11.17 -3.74 -19.12
N SER A 129 12.33 -3.40 -19.68
CA SER A 129 12.61 -2.12 -20.34
C SER A 129 11.73 -1.83 -21.56
N ALA A 130 11.14 -2.85 -22.20
CA ALA A 130 10.20 -2.73 -23.30
C ALA A 130 8.78 -2.38 -22.82
N ALA A 131 8.47 -2.58 -21.53
CA ALA A 131 7.17 -2.29 -20.96
C ALA A 131 6.99 -0.79 -20.71
N ALA A 132 5.79 -0.30 -20.95
CA ALA A 132 5.39 1.08 -20.68
C ALA A 132 4.38 1.19 -19.52
N ILE A 133 3.83 0.08 -19.07
CA ILE A 133 2.78 0.00 -18.06
C ILE A 133 3.06 -1.19 -17.14
N GLY A 134 2.94 -0.99 -15.84
CA GLY A 134 2.94 -2.04 -14.82
C GLY A 134 2.09 -1.60 -13.63
N LEU A 135 1.72 -2.54 -12.77
CA LEU A 135 1.03 -2.23 -11.51
C LEU A 135 1.34 -3.25 -10.42
N ASP A 136 1.11 -2.89 -9.18
CA ASP A 136 0.81 -3.82 -8.09
C ASP A 136 -0.56 -3.51 -7.50
N ALA A 137 -1.16 -4.51 -6.88
CA ALA A 137 -2.52 -4.42 -6.36
C ALA A 137 -2.60 -4.88 -4.90
N VAL A 138 -3.53 -4.26 -4.16
CA VAL A 138 -4.04 -4.78 -2.90
C VAL A 138 -5.49 -5.21 -3.11
N ILE A 139 -5.80 -6.47 -2.73
CA ILE A 139 -7.13 -7.07 -2.94
C ILE A 139 -7.65 -7.53 -1.59
N ALA A 140 -8.87 -7.15 -1.22
CA ALA A 140 -9.54 -7.64 -0.03
C ALA A 140 -10.10 -9.04 -0.27
N LEU A 141 -9.92 -9.94 0.70
CA LEU A 141 -10.52 -11.27 0.62
C LEU A 141 -11.82 -11.31 1.42
N PRO A 142 -12.91 -11.80 0.81
CA PRO A 142 -14.24 -11.82 1.43
C PRO A 142 -14.34 -12.78 2.61
N ALA A 143 -13.41 -13.72 2.76
CA ALA A 143 -13.37 -14.69 3.85
C ALA A 143 -12.05 -14.59 4.63
N ALA A 144 -12.09 -14.88 5.92
CA ALA A 144 -10.89 -15.02 6.75
C ALA A 144 -9.97 -16.07 6.13
N SER A 145 -8.79 -15.64 5.73
CA SER A 145 -7.74 -16.53 5.23
C SER A 145 -6.91 -17.08 6.39
N SER A 146 -5.83 -17.77 6.07
CA SER A 146 -4.87 -18.35 7.01
C SER A 146 -4.52 -17.40 8.19
N ALA A 147 -4.15 -17.97 9.33
CA ALA A 147 -3.62 -17.22 10.47
C ALA A 147 -2.15 -16.74 10.27
N ARG A 148 -1.53 -17.09 9.14
CA ARG A 148 -0.15 -16.75 8.78
C ARG A 148 -0.10 -16.25 7.35
N VAL A 149 0.98 -15.55 7.00
CA VAL A 149 1.27 -15.16 5.61
C VAL A 149 1.28 -16.41 4.72
N ALA A 150 0.52 -16.35 3.64
CA ALA A 150 0.49 -17.39 2.62
C ALA A 150 1.02 -16.81 1.29
N TYR A 151 1.97 -17.50 0.68
CA TYR A 151 2.57 -17.09 -0.58
C TYR A 151 1.98 -17.88 -1.73
N HIS A 152 1.63 -17.19 -2.82
CA HIS A 152 1.08 -17.77 -4.03
C HIS A 152 2.00 -17.54 -5.21
N ARG A 153 2.23 -18.61 -5.98
CA ARG A 153 3.05 -18.61 -7.20
C ARG A 153 2.15 -18.88 -8.38
N LEU A 154 2.11 -17.98 -9.34
CA LEU A 154 1.43 -18.25 -10.60
C LEU A 154 2.43 -18.93 -11.56
N GLN A 155 2.05 -20.10 -12.10
CA GLN A 155 2.90 -20.87 -13.01
C GLN A 155 3.27 -20.10 -14.29
N LYS A 156 2.47 -19.12 -14.68
CA LYS A 156 2.62 -18.35 -15.91
C LYS A 156 3.41 -17.04 -15.76
N LEU A 157 3.69 -16.59 -14.53
CA LEU A 157 4.50 -15.40 -14.33
C LEU A 157 5.99 -15.75 -14.38
N PRO A 158 6.83 -14.98 -15.10
CA PRO A 158 8.20 -15.36 -15.49
C PRO A 158 9.24 -15.36 -14.34
N ASN A 159 8.83 -15.40 -13.08
CA ASN A 159 9.66 -15.14 -11.92
C ASN A 159 10.33 -16.38 -11.30
N GLY A 160 10.85 -17.32 -12.12
CA GLY A 160 11.91 -18.28 -11.71
C GLY A 160 11.65 -19.13 -10.45
N GLY A 161 10.42 -19.45 -10.09
CA GLY A 161 10.10 -20.53 -9.14
C GLY A 161 10.24 -20.23 -7.64
N GLN A 162 10.96 -19.21 -7.20
CA GLN A 162 11.11 -18.86 -5.77
C GLN A 162 10.36 -17.60 -5.37
N LEU A 163 10.16 -16.64 -6.27
CA LEU A 163 9.45 -15.40 -6.03
C LEU A 163 7.93 -15.63 -6.01
N ALA A 164 7.26 -15.15 -5.00
CA ALA A 164 5.79 -15.16 -4.95
C ALA A 164 5.19 -14.12 -5.90
N ALA A 165 4.15 -14.52 -6.64
CA ALA A 165 3.34 -13.59 -7.43
C ALA A 165 2.44 -12.72 -6.56
N ALA A 166 2.03 -13.28 -5.42
CA ALA A 166 1.22 -12.58 -4.41
C ALA A 166 1.44 -13.22 -3.04
N SER A 167 1.12 -12.48 -1.99
CA SER A 167 1.05 -12.96 -0.63
C SER A 167 -0.24 -12.52 0.04
N VAL A 168 -0.71 -13.29 1.02
CA VAL A 168 -1.88 -12.95 1.83
C VAL A 168 -1.42 -12.44 3.18
N LEU A 169 -1.70 -11.19 3.49
CA LEU A 169 -1.66 -10.64 4.82
C LEU A 169 -2.91 -11.12 5.59
N PRO A 170 -2.77 -11.87 6.67
CA PRO A 170 -3.91 -12.28 7.49
C PRO A 170 -4.68 -11.08 8.04
N SER A 171 -5.98 -11.25 8.27
CA SER A 171 -6.77 -10.25 8.99
C SER A 171 -6.25 -10.13 10.43
N GLY A 172 -5.71 -8.98 10.78
CA GLY A 172 -5.11 -8.72 12.10
C GLY A 172 -4.08 -7.59 12.06
N ASP A 173 -3.17 -7.65 13.03
CA ASP A 173 -2.11 -6.66 13.16
C ASP A 173 -1.07 -6.80 12.04
N ALA A 174 -0.51 -5.67 11.65
CA ALA A 174 0.57 -5.62 10.65
C ALA A 174 1.57 -4.52 10.99
N VAL A 175 2.80 -4.68 10.55
CA VAL A 175 3.82 -3.63 10.62
C VAL A 175 4.18 -3.13 9.22
N TYR A 176 4.37 -1.83 9.13
CA TYR A 176 4.87 -1.12 7.97
C TYR A 176 6.23 -0.53 8.35
N VAL A 177 7.29 -1.00 7.71
CA VAL A 177 8.66 -0.55 7.96
C VAL A 177 9.03 0.45 6.88
N SER A 178 9.47 1.64 7.31
CA SER A 178 10.00 2.68 6.43
C SER A 178 11.20 2.19 5.63
N GLY A 179 11.45 2.82 4.52
CA GLY A 179 12.63 2.59 3.72
C GLY A 179 13.91 2.62 4.54
N GLN A 180 14.72 1.59 4.39
CA GLN A 180 16.09 1.49 4.89
C GLN A 180 17.02 1.44 3.69
N ALA A 181 18.19 2.04 3.84
CA ALA A 181 19.18 2.14 2.79
C ALA A 181 20.57 2.11 3.42
N GLU A 182 21.36 1.11 3.08
CA GLU A 182 22.75 0.98 3.49
C GLU A 182 23.67 1.42 2.35
N ALA A 183 24.85 1.92 2.70
CA ALA A 183 25.81 2.41 1.73
C ALA A 183 26.60 1.25 1.10
N GLY A 184 26.93 1.40 -0.18
CA GLY A 184 27.74 0.43 -0.94
C GLY A 184 27.46 0.52 -2.44
N ASP A 185 28.06 -0.36 -3.23
CA ASP A 185 27.56 -0.62 -4.57
C ASP A 185 26.18 -1.31 -4.51
N LEU A 186 25.51 -1.49 -5.64
CA LEU A 186 24.13 -2.02 -5.64
C LEU A 186 24.05 -3.42 -4.98
N ARG A 187 25.06 -4.26 -5.14
CA ARG A 187 25.11 -5.59 -4.54
C ARG A 187 25.26 -5.52 -3.02
N GLU A 188 26.26 -4.78 -2.57
CA GLU A 188 26.54 -4.59 -1.14
C GLU A 188 25.38 -3.87 -0.44
N ALA A 189 24.93 -2.76 -1.01
CA ALA A 189 23.81 -1.99 -0.49
C ALA A 189 22.53 -2.82 -0.38
N THR A 190 22.21 -3.65 -1.38
CA THR A 190 21.03 -4.52 -1.32
C THR A 190 21.14 -5.55 -0.21
N ARG A 191 22.27 -6.27 -0.15
CA ARG A 191 22.52 -7.28 0.88
C ARG A 191 22.39 -6.69 2.28
N ASP A 192 23.05 -5.58 2.52
CA ASP A 192 23.16 -4.97 3.85
C ASP A 192 21.82 -4.29 4.24
N THR A 193 21.09 -3.71 3.28
CA THR A 193 19.75 -3.17 3.50
C THR A 193 18.74 -4.27 3.88
N VAL A 194 18.76 -5.41 3.19
CA VAL A 194 17.89 -6.54 3.53
C VAL A 194 18.23 -7.08 4.93
N ALA A 195 19.52 -7.20 5.27
CA ALA A 195 19.96 -7.62 6.61
C ALA A 195 19.49 -6.64 7.69
N SER A 196 19.56 -5.32 7.44
CA SER A 196 19.07 -4.27 8.34
C SER A 196 17.53 -4.37 8.55
N LEU A 197 16.77 -4.62 7.49
CA LEU A 197 15.31 -4.85 7.56
C LEU A 197 14.97 -6.11 8.35
N LEU A 198 15.67 -7.22 8.13
CA LEU A 198 15.46 -8.47 8.88
C LEU A 198 15.78 -8.29 10.37
N SER A 199 16.86 -7.55 10.70
CA SER A 199 17.18 -7.18 12.08
C SER A 199 16.06 -6.33 12.71
N THR A 200 15.47 -5.41 11.94
CA THR A 200 14.29 -4.64 12.38
C THR A 200 13.13 -5.56 12.74
N LEU A 201 12.84 -6.56 11.90
CA LEU A 201 11.78 -7.55 12.19
C LEU A 201 12.09 -8.37 13.45
N GLU A 202 13.33 -8.83 13.62
CA GLU A 202 13.74 -9.56 14.83
C GLU A 202 13.55 -8.74 16.11
N ASN A 203 13.87 -7.44 16.09
CA ASN A 203 13.61 -6.53 17.21
C ASN A 203 12.10 -6.40 17.54
N LEU A 204 11.23 -6.63 16.55
CA LEU A 204 9.77 -6.66 16.73
C LEU A 204 9.24 -8.05 17.08
N GLY A 205 10.11 -9.05 17.23
CA GLY A 205 9.73 -10.45 17.46
C GLY A 205 9.14 -11.14 16.24
N LEU A 206 9.33 -10.55 15.04
CA LEU A 206 8.86 -11.06 13.76
C LEU A 206 9.98 -11.81 13.03
N LYS A 207 9.60 -12.57 12.02
CA LYS A 207 10.51 -13.41 11.25
C LYS A 207 10.39 -13.10 9.75
N GLN A 208 11.37 -13.55 9.01
CA GLN A 208 11.42 -13.46 7.55
C GLN A 208 10.15 -13.98 6.85
N GLN A 209 9.55 -15.04 7.36
CA GLN A 209 8.30 -15.62 6.83
C GLN A 209 7.03 -14.82 7.14
N ASP A 210 7.15 -13.77 7.96
CA ASP A 210 6.05 -12.85 8.24
C ASP A 210 6.02 -11.68 7.23
N VAL A 211 7.04 -11.56 6.36
CA VAL A 211 7.11 -10.52 5.32
C VAL A 211 6.04 -10.75 4.27
N VAL A 212 5.24 -9.73 4.02
CA VAL A 212 4.14 -9.75 3.04
C VAL A 212 4.59 -9.22 1.69
N GLN A 213 5.30 -8.10 1.65
CA GLN A 213 5.75 -7.45 0.42
C GLN A 213 7.01 -6.65 0.68
N LEU A 214 7.89 -6.60 -0.32
CA LEU A 214 9.01 -5.66 -0.39
C LEU A 214 8.72 -4.63 -1.48
N LYS A 215 9.05 -3.35 -1.22
CA LYS A 215 9.10 -2.33 -2.25
C LYS A 215 10.49 -1.72 -2.28
N CYS A 216 11.12 -1.77 -3.44
CA CYS A 216 12.49 -1.36 -3.67
C CYS A 216 12.53 -0.10 -4.54
N PHE A 217 13.14 0.96 -4.05
CA PHE A 217 13.52 2.13 -4.82
C PHE A 217 14.96 1.92 -5.26
N ILE A 218 15.21 1.74 -6.56
CA ILE A 218 16.47 1.25 -7.12
C ILE A 218 17.03 2.23 -8.16
N MET A 219 18.35 2.28 -8.30
CA MET A 219 19.05 3.00 -9.36
C MET A 219 20.33 2.25 -9.78
N PRO A 220 20.48 1.93 -11.08
CA PRO A 220 19.47 2.04 -12.14
C PRO A 220 18.54 0.82 -12.19
N MET A 221 17.35 0.97 -12.76
CA MET A 221 16.41 -0.16 -12.95
C MET A 221 16.99 -1.28 -13.83
N GLY A 222 17.86 -0.95 -14.75
CA GLY A 222 18.52 -1.96 -15.61
C GLY A 222 19.30 -3.02 -14.85
N ASP A 223 19.73 -2.74 -13.64
CA ASP A 223 20.51 -3.62 -12.77
C ASP A 223 19.65 -4.38 -11.74
N VAL A 224 18.34 -4.37 -11.89
CA VAL A 224 17.37 -5.02 -10.97
C VAL A 224 17.70 -6.49 -10.68
N ASN A 225 18.35 -7.20 -11.60
CA ASN A 225 18.75 -8.58 -11.38
C ASN A 225 19.80 -8.73 -10.27
N ILE A 226 20.68 -7.75 -10.05
CA ILE A 226 21.64 -7.74 -8.95
C ILE A 226 20.88 -7.69 -7.61
N ALA A 227 19.88 -6.83 -7.50
CA ALA A 227 19.03 -6.76 -6.31
C ALA A 227 18.23 -8.05 -6.09
N ASN A 228 17.68 -8.64 -7.16
CA ASN A 228 16.98 -9.92 -7.10
C ASN A 228 17.85 -11.05 -6.55
N GLU A 229 19.13 -11.14 -7.00
CA GLU A 229 20.08 -12.15 -6.52
C GLU A 229 20.34 -12.02 -5.01
N GLU A 230 20.58 -10.81 -4.51
CA GLU A 230 20.87 -10.57 -3.09
C GLU A 230 19.62 -10.78 -2.21
N ILE A 231 18.45 -10.34 -2.65
CA ILE A 231 17.18 -10.62 -1.96
C ILE A 231 16.94 -12.14 -1.93
N ALA A 232 17.14 -12.84 -3.05
CA ALA A 232 16.99 -14.29 -3.11
C ALA A 232 17.97 -15.02 -2.16
N ALA A 233 19.21 -14.53 -2.06
CA ALA A 233 20.19 -15.08 -1.13
C ALA A 233 19.78 -14.87 0.33
N ALA A 234 19.25 -13.70 0.68
CA ALA A 234 18.75 -13.40 2.01
C ALA A 234 17.54 -14.26 2.39
N PHE A 235 16.66 -14.58 1.44
CA PHE A 235 15.49 -15.45 1.64
C PHE A 235 15.76 -16.94 1.36
N LYS A 236 17.03 -17.37 1.34
CA LYS A 236 17.40 -18.75 1.08
C LYS A 236 16.70 -19.71 2.06
N GLY A 237 16.04 -20.73 1.50
CA GLY A 237 15.26 -21.70 2.27
C GLY A 237 13.80 -21.27 2.56
N HIS A 238 13.41 -20.05 2.17
CA HIS A 238 12.07 -19.53 2.28
C HIS A 238 11.54 -19.07 0.92
N THR A 239 10.24 -18.83 0.82
CA THR A 239 9.65 -18.17 -0.35
C THR A 239 10.03 -16.69 -0.32
N ILE A 240 10.51 -16.17 -1.43
CA ILE A 240 10.74 -14.73 -1.59
C ILE A 240 9.37 -14.04 -1.67
N PRO A 241 9.08 -13.02 -0.82
CA PRO A 241 7.83 -12.30 -0.88
C PRO A 241 7.66 -11.55 -2.20
N PRO A 242 6.43 -11.13 -2.56
CA PRO A 242 6.21 -10.24 -3.70
C PRO A 242 7.12 -9.01 -3.64
N ILE A 243 7.71 -8.64 -4.76
CA ILE A 243 8.59 -7.48 -4.88
C ILE A 243 8.00 -6.48 -5.88
N VAL A 244 8.13 -5.21 -5.54
CA VAL A 244 7.77 -4.06 -6.37
C VAL A 244 9.00 -3.18 -6.54
N TYR A 245 9.28 -2.70 -7.76
CA TYR A 245 10.41 -1.84 -8.06
C TYR A 245 9.96 -0.47 -8.57
N VAL A 246 10.63 0.57 -8.09
CA VAL A 246 10.50 1.95 -8.60
C VAL A 246 11.90 2.47 -8.84
N GLU A 247 12.17 3.03 -10.01
CA GLU A 247 13.42 3.74 -10.20
C GLU A 247 13.36 5.11 -9.53
N TRP A 248 14.40 5.46 -8.78
CA TRP A 248 14.54 6.74 -8.13
C TRP A 248 15.89 7.40 -8.48
N ALA A 249 15.96 8.71 -8.40
CA ALA A 249 17.23 9.40 -8.45
C ALA A 249 17.86 9.42 -7.05
N SER A 250 19.06 8.82 -6.96
CA SER A 250 19.83 8.71 -5.71
C SER A 250 21.32 8.84 -6.00
N SER A 251 22.17 8.56 -5.04
CA SER A 251 23.62 8.56 -5.22
C SER A 251 24.14 7.17 -5.58
N ALA A 252 25.30 7.11 -6.22
CA ALA A 252 25.97 5.84 -6.52
C ALA A 252 26.36 5.03 -5.26
N THR A 253 26.40 5.67 -4.10
CA THR A 253 26.72 5.05 -2.81
C THR A 253 25.47 4.67 -2.00
N ILE A 254 24.27 5.06 -2.44
CA ILE A 254 22.98 4.66 -1.87
C ILE A 254 22.06 4.28 -3.04
N PRO A 255 22.38 3.22 -3.78
CA PRO A 255 21.65 2.89 -5.02
C PRO A 255 20.29 2.22 -4.78
N ILE A 256 20.00 1.79 -3.56
CA ILE A 256 18.74 1.13 -3.23
C ILE A 256 18.23 1.53 -1.84
N GLU A 257 16.91 1.74 -1.73
CA GLU A 257 16.16 1.80 -0.48
C GLU A 257 15.07 0.72 -0.54
N ILE A 258 14.86 -0.01 0.55
CA ILE A 258 13.83 -1.06 0.61
C ILE A 258 12.94 -0.81 1.82
N GLU A 259 11.62 -0.84 1.59
CA GLU A 259 10.58 -0.85 2.61
C GLU A 259 9.85 -2.19 2.60
N LEU A 260 9.20 -2.53 3.72
CA LEU A 260 8.44 -3.78 3.79
C LEU A 260 7.14 -3.66 4.58
N ILE A 261 6.24 -4.59 4.28
CA ILE A 261 5.04 -4.89 5.05
C ILE A 261 5.21 -6.29 5.63
N ALA A 262 4.88 -6.48 6.91
CA ALA A 262 4.88 -7.79 7.54
C ALA A 262 3.62 -8.01 8.40
N ALA A 263 3.17 -9.27 8.49
CA ALA A 263 2.13 -9.65 9.42
C ALA A 263 2.68 -9.61 10.85
N ALA A 264 1.88 -9.15 11.80
CA ALA A 264 2.25 -9.09 13.21
C ALA A 264 1.28 -9.90 14.07
N GLY A 265 1.76 -10.39 15.21
CA GLY A 265 0.91 -11.00 16.22
C GLY A 265 0.04 -9.93 16.89
N LYS A 266 -1.12 -10.34 17.40
CA LYS A 266 -2.02 -9.43 18.13
C LYS A 266 -1.32 -8.87 19.37
N ALA A 267 -1.10 -7.57 19.38
CA ALA A 267 -0.69 -6.85 20.57
C ALA A 267 -1.94 -6.44 21.36
N LYS A 268 -1.85 -6.53 22.71
CA LYS A 268 -2.88 -5.95 23.58
C LYS A 268 -2.65 -4.44 23.65
N GLN A 269 -3.17 -3.71 22.68
CA GLN A 269 -3.10 -2.25 22.68
C GLN A 269 -4.47 -1.64 22.43
N ASN A 270 -4.71 -0.48 23.03
CA ASN A 270 -5.95 0.27 22.88
C ASN A 270 -5.90 1.29 21.75
N GLU A 271 -4.73 1.42 21.09
CA GLU A 271 -4.52 2.36 19.99
C GLU A 271 -4.66 1.64 18.65
N ALA A 272 -5.22 2.32 17.65
CA ALA A 272 -5.35 1.77 16.28
C ALA A 272 -3.99 1.63 15.58
N VAL A 273 -3.03 2.50 15.90
CA VAL A 273 -1.65 2.45 15.37
C VAL A 273 -0.67 2.97 16.42
N SER A 274 0.46 2.29 16.56
CA SER A 274 1.60 2.74 17.37
C SER A 274 2.85 2.86 16.52
N TYR A 275 3.77 3.71 16.96
CA TYR A 275 4.97 4.05 16.20
C TYR A 275 6.22 3.77 17.03
N SER A 276 7.27 3.28 16.39
CA SER A 276 8.50 2.95 17.08
C SER A 276 9.74 3.16 16.21
N THR A 277 10.87 3.30 16.92
CA THR A 277 12.21 3.31 16.31
C THR A 277 12.99 2.15 16.91
N PRO A 278 13.43 1.16 16.10
CA PRO A 278 14.24 0.05 16.57
C PRO A 278 15.53 0.51 17.25
N PRO A 279 16.09 -0.27 18.20
CA PRO A 279 17.34 0.04 18.86
C PRO A 279 18.47 0.30 17.84
N GLY A 280 19.29 1.31 18.11
CA GLY A 280 20.41 1.70 17.24
C GLY A 280 20.04 2.59 16.07
N MET A 281 18.75 2.77 15.74
CA MET A 281 18.30 3.67 14.70
C MET A 281 18.00 5.07 15.23
N LYS A 282 18.20 6.09 14.38
CA LYS A 282 17.87 7.47 14.73
C LYS A 282 16.38 7.74 14.46
N ALA A 283 15.69 8.29 15.47
CA ALA A 283 14.31 8.78 15.33
C ALA A 283 14.26 10.01 14.40
N SER A 284 13.13 10.21 13.75
CA SER A 284 12.85 11.36 12.90
C SER A 284 11.50 11.97 13.29
N PRO A 285 11.37 13.32 13.30
CA PRO A 285 10.08 13.97 13.60
C PRO A 285 9.10 13.94 12.42
N VAL A 286 9.50 13.44 11.25
CA VAL A 286 8.69 13.47 10.02
C VAL A 286 8.39 12.10 9.45
N TYR A 287 8.94 11.04 10.02
CA TYR A 287 8.57 9.65 9.74
C TYR A 287 8.97 8.74 10.90
N SER A 288 8.19 7.70 11.14
CA SER A 288 8.52 6.61 12.05
C SER A 288 9.27 5.50 11.33
N ARG A 289 10.20 4.84 12.00
CA ARG A 289 10.88 3.67 11.41
C ARG A 289 9.92 2.51 11.21
N VAL A 290 8.98 2.37 12.13
CA VAL A 290 7.95 1.33 12.12
C VAL A 290 6.62 1.93 12.53
N ALA A 291 5.57 1.68 11.75
CA ALA A 291 4.17 1.85 12.16
C ALA A 291 3.57 0.46 12.39
N HIS A 292 3.09 0.19 13.60
CA HIS A 292 2.41 -1.05 13.96
C HIS A 292 0.92 -0.78 14.05
N VAL A 293 0.17 -1.39 13.14
CA VAL A 293 -1.30 -1.25 13.07
C VAL A 293 -1.94 -2.37 13.88
N HIS A 294 -2.79 -1.99 14.81
CA HIS A 294 -3.51 -2.88 15.71
C HIS A 294 -4.92 -3.11 15.15
N GLY A 295 -5.12 -4.27 14.52
CA GLY A 295 -6.35 -4.62 13.83
C GLY A 295 -6.21 -4.62 12.31
N ALA A 296 -7.31 -4.89 11.61
CA ALA A 296 -7.28 -5.17 10.18
C ALA A 296 -7.93 -4.09 9.30
N SER A 297 -8.58 -3.07 9.89
CA SER A 297 -9.18 -1.97 9.10
C SER A 297 -8.12 -1.08 8.49
N ARG A 298 -8.33 -0.66 7.24
CA ARG A 298 -7.39 0.18 6.47
C ARG A 298 -8.15 1.20 5.64
N ILE A 299 -7.48 2.31 5.37
CA ILE A 299 -7.89 3.34 4.42
C ILE A 299 -6.76 3.48 3.40
N TYR A 300 -7.06 3.20 2.15
CA TYR A 300 -6.13 3.37 1.03
C TYR A 300 -6.49 4.64 0.30
N VAL A 301 -5.66 5.67 0.43
CA VAL A 301 -5.86 6.95 -0.25
C VAL A 301 -5.30 6.84 -1.67
N SER A 302 -5.95 7.46 -2.64
CA SER A 302 -5.38 7.60 -4.00
C SER A 302 -4.16 8.50 -3.99
N GLY A 303 -3.32 8.41 -4.99
CA GLY A 303 -2.18 9.31 -5.16
C GLY A 303 -2.65 10.77 -5.26
N LEU A 304 -2.45 11.54 -4.20
CA LEU A 304 -2.86 12.95 -4.16
C LEU A 304 -1.82 13.83 -4.83
N VAL A 305 -2.27 14.64 -5.75
CA VAL A 305 -1.50 15.73 -6.39
C VAL A 305 -2.20 17.07 -6.16
N ALA A 306 -1.49 18.17 -6.31
CA ALA A 306 -2.10 19.50 -6.18
C ALA A 306 -3.21 19.70 -7.22
N THR A 307 -4.32 20.33 -6.82
CA THR A 307 -5.47 20.61 -7.70
C THR A 307 -5.13 21.59 -8.83
N ALA A 308 -4.17 22.47 -8.59
CA ALA A 308 -3.69 23.45 -9.58
C ALA A 308 -2.17 23.42 -9.71
N ALA A 309 -1.63 23.89 -10.83
CA ALA A 309 -0.22 24.17 -11.00
C ALA A 309 0.25 25.22 -9.99
N GLY A 310 1.51 25.14 -9.56
CA GLY A 310 2.09 26.07 -8.59
C GLY A 310 3.49 25.63 -8.17
N ASP A 311 4.14 26.45 -7.36
CA ASP A 311 5.40 26.09 -6.71
C ASP A 311 5.23 24.93 -5.73
N GLY A 312 6.33 24.34 -5.27
CA GLY A 312 6.31 23.19 -4.36
C GLY A 312 5.55 23.49 -3.08
N ALA A 313 5.68 24.70 -2.52
CA ALA A 313 4.96 25.09 -1.29
C ALA A 313 3.44 25.11 -1.49
N SER A 314 2.97 25.64 -2.61
CA SER A 314 1.54 25.65 -2.96
C SER A 314 1.02 24.23 -3.20
N GLN A 315 1.81 23.40 -3.88
CA GLN A 315 1.46 21.99 -4.09
C GLN A 315 1.35 21.23 -2.78
N VAL A 316 2.30 21.35 -1.86
CA VAL A 316 2.26 20.72 -0.53
C VAL A 316 0.99 21.12 0.22
N LYS A 317 0.70 22.42 0.32
CA LYS A 317 -0.50 22.90 1.01
C LYS A 317 -1.79 22.35 0.40
N SER A 318 -1.89 22.35 -0.94
CA SER A 318 -3.05 21.80 -1.66
C SER A 318 -3.24 20.31 -1.36
N ILE A 319 -2.18 19.51 -1.39
CA ILE A 319 -2.23 18.07 -1.15
C ILE A 319 -2.64 17.78 0.31
N TYR A 320 -2.03 18.44 1.28
CA TYR A 320 -2.37 18.20 2.69
C TYR A 320 -3.78 18.67 3.05
N SER A 321 -4.29 19.73 2.39
CA SER A 321 -5.70 20.14 2.54
C SER A 321 -6.66 19.07 2.00
N GLN A 322 -6.37 18.49 0.84
CA GLN A 322 -7.14 17.37 0.29
C GLN A 322 -7.07 16.14 1.21
N LEU A 323 -5.86 15.80 1.68
CA LEU A 323 -5.66 14.66 2.58
C LEU A 323 -6.48 14.81 3.87
N ALA A 324 -6.50 16.00 4.48
CA ALA A 324 -7.31 16.27 5.68
C ALA A 324 -8.80 15.97 5.44
N THR A 325 -9.34 16.45 4.30
CA THR A 325 -10.74 16.22 3.92
C THR A 325 -11.03 14.73 3.69
N VAL A 326 -10.16 14.04 2.98
CA VAL A 326 -10.31 12.60 2.68
C VAL A 326 -10.25 11.76 3.97
N LEU A 327 -9.30 12.06 4.86
CA LEU A 327 -9.18 11.36 6.15
C LEU A 327 -10.42 11.57 7.00
N GLU A 328 -10.93 12.80 7.10
CA GLU A 328 -12.16 13.11 7.83
C GLU A 328 -13.37 12.33 7.31
N GLN A 329 -13.56 12.29 5.99
CA GLN A 329 -14.62 11.51 5.34
C GLN A 329 -14.49 9.99 5.59
N CYS A 330 -13.28 9.51 5.80
CA CYS A 330 -13.00 8.12 6.16
C CYS A 330 -13.09 7.85 7.68
N GLY A 331 -13.41 8.84 8.52
CA GLY A 331 -13.41 8.71 9.98
C GLY A 331 -11.99 8.56 10.56
N SER A 332 -11.00 9.22 9.95
CA SER A 332 -9.59 9.20 10.34
C SER A 332 -9.04 10.62 10.51
N ASP A 333 -7.74 10.76 10.74
CA ASP A 333 -6.98 12.01 10.82
C ASP A 333 -5.48 11.77 10.64
N PHE A 334 -4.66 12.83 10.81
CA PHE A 334 -3.21 12.75 10.68
C PHE A 334 -2.51 11.92 11.77
N GLU A 335 -3.15 11.67 12.90
CA GLU A 335 -2.60 10.85 13.98
C GLU A 335 -2.78 9.34 13.72
N HIS A 336 -3.58 8.98 12.71
CA HIS A 336 -3.89 7.61 12.33
C HIS A 336 -3.29 7.19 10.98
N LEU A 337 -2.29 7.95 10.49
CA LEU A 337 -1.54 7.59 9.29
C LEU A 337 -0.61 6.41 9.55
N ILE A 338 -0.66 5.40 8.68
CA ILE A 338 0.16 4.19 8.78
C ILE A 338 1.43 4.36 7.96
N LYS A 339 1.27 4.69 6.68
CA LYS A 339 2.33 4.74 5.70
C LYS A 339 2.15 5.89 4.73
N ALA A 340 3.27 6.50 4.35
CA ALA A 340 3.37 7.50 3.31
C ALA A 340 4.44 7.12 2.29
N THR A 341 4.13 7.23 1.00
CA THR A 341 5.14 7.26 -0.06
C THR A 341 5.07 8.61 -0.74
N TYR A 342 6.17 9.33 -0.74
CA TYR A 342 6.30 10.64 -1.36
C TYR A 342 7.06 10.50 -2.66
N TYR A 343 6.41 10.82 -3.77
CA TYR A 343 7.05 10.95 -5.06
C TYR A 343 7.24 12.43 -5.38
N VAL A 344 8.46 12.81 -5.67
CA VAL A 344 8.82 14.19 -6.05
C VAL A 344 9.64 14.18 -7.32
N SER A 345 9.47 15.15 -8.19
CA SER A 345 10.14 15.18 -9.51
C SER A 345 11.15 16.32 -9.69
N ASP A 346 11.34 17.13 -8.67
CA ASP A 346 12.38 18.18 -8.65
C ASP A 346 12.82 18.53 -7.21
N ASP A 347 13.97 19.17 -7.12
CA ASP A 347 14.59 19.52 -5.84
C ASP A 347 13.80 20.56 -5.06
N GLU A 348 13.23 21.57 -5.74
CA GLU A 348 12.42 22.61 -5.09
C GLU A 348 11.20 21.99 -4.39
N ALA A 349 10.48 21.13 -5.09
CA ALA A 349 9.35 20.39 -4.53
C ALA A 349 9.76 19.52 -3.35
N SER A 350 10.91 18.85 -3.45
CA SER A 350 11.48 18.02 -2.37
C SER A 350 11.82 18.84 -1.12
N GLU A 351 12.45 20.03 -1.30
CA GLU A 351 12.78 20.94 -0.20
C GLU A 351 11.52 21.48 0.48
N GLN A 352 10.53 21.94 -0.30
CA GLN A 352 9.27 22.45 0.25
C GLN A 352 8.48 21.37 0.99
N LEU A 353 8.44 20.14 0.49
CA LEU A 353 7.84 19.01 1.19
C LEU A 353 8.54 18.76 2.53
N ASN A 354 9.87 18.72 2.56
CA ASN A 354 10.65 18.54 3.79
C ASN A 354 10.41 19.66 4.81
N LYS A 355 10.28 20.90 4.35
CA LYS A 355 10.06 22.09 5.18
C LYS A 355 8.65 22.15 5.76
N LEU A 356 7.64 21.77 5.00
CA LEU A 356 6.25 22.02 5.35
C LEU A 356 5.54 20.83 6.01
N ARG A 357 5.88 19.58 5.65
CA ARG A 357 5.20 18.40 6.22
C ARG A 357 5.29 18.29 7.74
N PRO A 358 6.34 18.76 8.45
CA PRO A 358 6.34 18.74 9.92
C PRO A 358 5.19 19.53 10.55
N ASN A 359 4.59 20.47 9.83
CA ASN A 359 3.46 21.28 10.32
C ASN A 359 2.14 20.50 10.35
N TYR A 360 2.08 19.34 9.72
CA TYR A 360 0.89 18.52 9.60
C TYR A 360 0.92 17.27 10.49
N TYR A 361 2.10 16.87 10.96
CA TYR A 361 2.28 15.66 11.74
C TYR A 361 2.55 15.97 13.21
N ASP A 362 1.96 15.16 14.10
CA ASP A 362 2.49 15.04 15.44
C ASP A 362 3.91 14.42 15.35
N PRO A 363 4.95 15.09 15.85
CA PRO A 363 6.32 14.57 15.79
C PRO A 363 6.53 13.21 16.49
N GLN A 364 5.59 12.79 17.34
CA GLN A 364 5.62 11.49 18.00
C GLN A 364 4.82 10.42 17.24
N ARG A 365 4.02 10.82 16.26
CA ARG A 365 3.11 9.94 15.52
C ARG A 365 3.19 10.09 13.99
N PRO A 366 4.36 10.37 13.38
CA PRO A 366 4.43 10.44 11.93
C PRO A 366 4.33 9.04 11.33
N PRO A 367 3.79 8.89 10.11
CA PRO A 367 3.68 7.57 9.45
C PRO A 367 5.06 6.95 9.18
N ALA A 368 5.12 5.64 8.99
CA ALA A 368 6.24 5.04 8.29
C ALA A 368 6.32 5.60 6.87
N ALA A 369 7.52 5.91 6.37
CA ALA A 369 7.61 6.61 5.09
C ALA A 369 8.85 6.28 4.25
N SER A 370 8.68 6.42 2.93
CA SER A 370 9.74 6.53 1.94
C SER A 370 9.53 7.76 1.06
N LYS A 371 10.62 8.35 0.57
CA LYS A 371 10.56 9.46 -0.38
C LYS A 371 11.47 9.18 -1.56
N ALA A 372 10.90 9.14 -2.76
CA ALA A 372 11.60 8.89 -4.00
C ALA A 372 11.58 10.11 -4.92
N ILE A 373 12.75 10.49 -5.45
CA ILE A 373 12.85 11.43 -6.55
C ILE A 373 12.66 10.61 -7.83
N VAL A 374 11.60 10.93 -8.58
CA VAL A 374 11.17 10.21 -9.78
C VAL A 374 11.16 11.13 -10.99
N PRO A 375 11.21 10.63 -12.25
CA PRO A 375 11.18 11.47 -13.44
C PRO A 375 9.94 12.37 -13.53
N SER A 376 8.79 11.90 -13.06
CA SER A 376 7.54 12.66 -13.05
C SER A 376 6.49 11.96 -12.16
N VAL A 377 5.50 12.72 -11.70
CA VAL A 377 4.32 12.20 -11.00
C VAL A 377 3.13 11.92 -11.94
N ALA A 378 3.40 11.75 -13.24
CA ALA A 378 2.44 11.44 -14.30
C ALA A 378 1.37 12.51 -14.60
N ILE A 379 1.32 13.60 -13.85
CA ILE A 379 0.38 14.71 -14.06
C ILE A 379 1.15 15.95 -14.51
N PRO A 380 0.82 16.56 -15.65
CA PRO A 380 1.51 17.74 -16.14
C PRO A 380 1.52 18.89 -15.11
N GLN A 381 2.64 19.59 -15.01
CA GLN A 381 2.83 20.73 -14.12
C GLN A 381 2.61 20.42 -12.63
N ARG A 382 2.80 19.17 -12.23
CA ARG A 382 2.83 18.73 -10.84
C ARG A 382 4.16 18.05 -10.57
N SER A 383 4.72 18.33 -9.41
CA SER A 383 6.02 17.84 -8.99
C SER A 383 5.94 16.94 -7.74
N ILE A 384 4.76 16.85 -7.13
CA ILE A 384 4.54 16.08 -5.90
C ILE A 384 3.32 15.20 -6.05
N SER A 385 3.47 13.93 -5.72
CA SER A 385 2.38 12.98 -5.49
C SER A 385 2.59 12.29 -4.14
N ILE A 386 1.54 12.18 -3.35
CA ILE A 386 1.59 11.55 -2.03
C ILE A 386 0.61 10.38 -2.02
N ASP A 387 1.13 9.18 -1.76
CA ASP A 387 0.37 7.95 -1.55
C ASP A 387 0.33 7.62 -0.06
N MET A 388 -0.89 7.44 0.50
CA MET A 388 -1.10 7.27 1.94
C MET A 388 -1.93 6.04 2.26
N ILE A 389 -1.56 5.40 3.37
CA ILE A 389 -2.38 4.39 4.05
C ILE A 389 -2.66 4.91 5.46
N ALA A 390 -3.92 4.82 5.89
CA ALA A 390 -4.37 5.20 7.22
C ALA A 390 -5.24 4.09 7.85
N THR A 391 -5.63 4.27 9.10
CA THR A 391 -6.65 3.46 9.77
C THR A 391 -7.75 4.37 10.31
N PRO A 392 -9.01 3.91 10.44
CA PRO A 392 -10.04 4.68 11.13
C PRO A 392 -9.64 4.95 12.59
N LYS A 393 -10.18 6.02 13.16
CA LYS A 393 -10.20 6.24 14.63
C LYS A 393 -10.89 5.05 15.31
N SER A 394 -10.41 4.68 16.47
CA SER A 394 -10.98 3.59 17.29
C SER A 394 -12.37 3.95 17.79
#